data_4aad79fdbbcf7ea74546e593379a5bc0
#
_entry.id   4aad79fdbbcf7ea74546e593379a5bc0
#
_cell.length_a   1.000
_cell.length_b   1.000
_cell.length_c   1.000
_cell.angle_alpha   90.00
_cell.angle_beta   90.00
_cell.angle_gamma   90.00
#
_symmetry.space_group_name_H-M   'P 1'
#
loop_
_entity.id
_entity.type
_entity.pdbx_description
1 polymer ?
#
loop_
_entity_poly.entity_id
_entity_poly.type
_entity_poly.pdbx_seq_one_letter_code
_entity_poly.pdbx_strand_id
1 'polypeptide(L)'
;MIKNDFLALFAKPKPVMGMIHLKGIDDHDVYQRAQKEIDIYLNNGIDGIILENYFGNYYQLDRILEYAHSQNLPIPYGVNCLNMDAMGFELAIRHSACFVQLDSVVGHVKPRDEATVEAFLNMYRERSNVPVMGGVRFKYQPVLSANTTEEDLVIAKSRCDAVTVTQDATGQETSMDKILQFRNALGDFPLIVGAGVTKENIRSQFEVADGAIVGSYFKDTRKDTGELCGSHIKELMELVNDIRR
;
A
#
# COMPACT_ATOMS: atom_id res chain seq x y z
N MET A 1 -21.09 -0.75 -10.39
CA MET A 1 -19.76 -0.13 -10.18
C MET A 1 -18.78 -0.82 -11.12
N ILE A 2 -18.05 -0.06 -11.93
CA ILE A 2 -16.92 -0.62 -12.70
C ILE A 2 -15.83 -0.89 -11.67
N LYS A 3 -15.52 -2.16 -11.43
CA LYS A 3 -14.33 -2.52 -10.62
C LYS A 3 -13.10 -2.25 -11.48
N ASN A 4 -12.17 -1.47 -10.95
CA ASN A 4 -10.87 -1.33 -11.57
C ASN A 4 -10.09 -2.64 -11.40
N ASP A 5 -9.39 -3.06 -12.44
CA ASP A 5 -8.44 -4.16 -12.32
C ASP A 5 -7.15 -3.61 -11.69
N PHE A 6 -7.04 -3.70 -10.36
CA PHE A 6 -5.89 -3.17 -9.63
C PHE A 6 -4.57 -3.78 -10.11
N LEU A 7 -4.56 -5.07 -10.39
CA LEU A 7 -3.33 -5.75 -10.80
C LEU A 7 -2.88 -5.36 -12.21
N ALA A 8 -3.80 -4.92 -13.07
CA ALA A 8 -3.47 -4.41 -14.40
C ALA A 8 -2.71 -3.07 -14.40
N LEU A 9 -2.59 -2.39 -13.26
CA LEU A 9 -1.71 -1.22 -13.12
C LEU A 9 -0.23 -1.59 -13.30
N PHE A 10 0.14 -2.84 -13.05
CA PHE A 10 1.53 -3.29 -13.01
C PHE A 10 1.87 -4.10 -14.26
N ALA A 11 3.09 -3.89 -14.77
CA ALA A 11 3.58 -4.60 -15.96
C ALA A 11 3.83 -6.10 -15.74
N LYS A 12 3.96 -6.54 -14.48
CA LYS A 12 4.30 -7.91 -14.11
C LYS A 12 3.29 -8.47 -13.09
N PRO A 13 3.03 -9.80 -13.11
CA PRO A 13 2.23 -10.44 -12.07
C PRO A 13 2.96 -10.36 -10.72
N LYS A 14 2.20 -10.49 -9.63
CA LYS A 14 2.71 -10.46 -8.25
C LYS A 14 3.59 -9.22 -7.98
N PRO A 15 3.06 -7.99 -8.18
CA PRO A 15 3.85 -6.77 -8.04
C PRO A 15 4.36 -6.59 -6.61
N VAL A 16 5.58 -6.05 -6.51
CA VAL A 16 6.17 -5.58 -5.26
C VAL A 16 6.20 -4.06 -5.27
N MET A 17 5.58 -3.45 -4.27
CA MET A 17 5.53 -2.01 -4.07
C MET A 17 6.45 -1.59 -2.92
N GLY A 18 7.34 -0.63 -3.16
CA GLY A 18 8.24 -0.07 -2.16
C GLY A 18 7.62 1.14 -1.45
N MET A 19 7.89 1.29 -0.14
CA MET A 19 7.39 2.41 0.66
C MET A 19 8.39 3.56 0.72
N ILE A 20 7.91 4.80 0.55
CA ILE A 20 8.64 6.05 0.78
C ILE A 20 7.95 6.82 1.90
N HIS A 21 8.57 6.88 3.09
CA HIS A 21 7.96 7.34 4.35
C HIS A 21 8.20 8.82 4.67
N LEU A 22 8.77 9.61 3.77
CA LEU A 22 9.02 11.06 3.91
C LEU A 22 9.83 11.44 5.17
N LYS A 23 10.96 10.78 5.38
CA LYS A 23 11.85 11.03 6.50
C LYS A 23 12.85 12.14 6.18
N GLY A 24 13.12 13.05 7.14
CA GLY A 24 14.14 14.09 7.04
C GLY A 24 14.16 15.01 8.24
N ILE A 25 15.11 15.96 8.26
CA ILE A 25 15.27 16.92 9.36
C ILE A 25 14.55 18.25 9.09
N ASP A 26 14.26 18.56 7.84
CA ASP A 26 13.50 19.71 7.37
C ASP A 26 12.84 19.40 6.02
N ASP A 27 12.03 20.34 5.50
CA ASP A 27 11.28 20.14 4.24
C ASP A 27 12.20 19.94 3.04
N HIS A 28 13.38 20.55 3.01
CA HIS A 28 14.33 20.41 1.93
C HIS A 28 14.99 19.02 1.95
N ASP A 29 15.43 18.57 3.11
CA ASP A 29 16.03 17.24 3.29
C ASP A 29 15.00 16.13 3.00
N VAL A 30 13.75 16.25 3.50
CA VAL A 30 12.67 15.30 3.18
C VAL A 30 12.48 15.18 1.68
N TYR A 31 12.41 16.31 0.97
CA TYR A 31 12.21 16.33 -0.47
C TYR A 31 13.37 15.69 -1.24
N GLN A 32 14.62 16.04 -0.91
CA GLN A 32 15.80 15.46 -1.56
C GLN A 32 15.94 13.95 -1.28
N ARG A 33 15.66 13.53 -0.04
CA ARG A 33 15.67 12.10 0.32
C ARG A 33 14.62 11.30 -0.44
N ALA A 34 13.40 11.83 -0.53
CA ALA A 34 12.32 11.16 -1.25
C ALA A 34 12.65 11.02 -2.75
N GLN A 35 13.21 12.06 -3.38
CA GLN A 35 13.68 11.96 -4.77
C GLN A 35 14.75 10.88 -4.94
N LYS A 36 15.75 10.86 -4.05
CA LYS A 36 16.80 9.84 -4.05
C LYS A 36 16.24 8.42 -3.83
N GLU A 37 15.25 8.26 -2.93
CA GLU A 37 14.60 6.97 -2.71
C GLU A 37 13.83 6.51 -3.96
N ILE A 38 13.16 7.42 -4.69
CA ILE A 38 12.53 7.11 -5.99
C ILE A 38 13.59 6.58 -6.97
N ASP A 39 14.71 7.26 -7.13
CA ASP A 39 15.79 6.83 -8.03
C ASP A 39 16.36 5.46 -7.63
N ILE A 40 16.56 5.22 -6.32
CA ILE A 40 17.04 3.92 -5.83
C ILE A 40 16.04 2.82 -6.19
N TYR A 41 14.73 3.03 -6.00
CA TYR A 41 13.70 2.06 -6.37
C TYR A 41 13.72 1.77 -7.88
N LEU A 42 13.72 2.80 -8.71
CA LEU A 42 13.73 2.66 -10.17
C LEU A 42 14.96 1.88 -10.65
N ASN A 43 16.15 2.20 -10.12
CA ASN A 43 17.41 1.56 -10.52
C ASN A 43 17.53 0.10 -10.05
N ASN A 44 16.68 -0.36 -9.12
CA ASN A 44 16.72 -1.72 -8.58
C ASN A 44 15.50 -2.56 -8.94
N GLY A 45 14.68 -2.10 -9.90
CA GLY A 45 13.65 -2.89 -10.57
C GLY A 45 12.39 -3.16 -9.76
N ILE A 46 12.02 -2.25 -8.84
CA ILE A 46 10.74 -2.29 -8.15
C ILE A 46 9.57 -2.18 -9.15
N ASP A 47 8.41 -2.77 -8.86
CA ASP A 47 7.26 -2.73 -9.76
C ASP A 47 6.33 -1.53 -9.52
N GLY A 48 6.39 -0.92 -8.34
CA GLY A 48 5.64 0.28 -7.97
C GLY A 48 6.13 0.88 -6.67
N ILE A 49 5.67 2.08 -6.33
CA ILE A 49 6.00 2.76 -5.08
C ILE A 49 4.75 3.35 -4.42
N ILE A 50 4.79 3.51 -3.10
CA ILE A 50 3.76 4.19 -2.31
C ILE A 50 4.42 5.33 -1.56
N LEU A 51 3.94 6.55 -1.80
CA LEU A 51 4.37 7.76 -1.11
C LEU A 51 3.46 7.97 0.10
N GLU A 52 4.04 8.06 1.30
CA GLU A 52 3.31 8.07 2.56
C GLU A 52 3.88 9.11 3.53
N ASN A 53 3.01 9.89 4.19
CA ASN A 53 3.39 10.89 5.19
C ASN A 53 3.73 10.29 6.57
N TYR A 54 4.34 9.11 6.63
CA TYR A 54 4.59 8.36 7.88
C TYR A 54 5.46 9.16 8.89
N PHE A 55 6.60 9.71 8.44
CA PHE A 55 7.44 10.62 9.23
C PHE A 55 7.27 12.07 8.85
N GLY A 56 6.55 12.34 7.76
CA GLY A 56 6.35 13.66 7.20
C GLY A 56 4.93 14.19 7.45
N ASN A 57 4.57 15.19 6.66
CA ASN A 57 3.27 15.83 6.71
C ASN A 57 2.60 15.92 5.33
N TYR A 58 1.37 16.44 5.31
CA TYR A 58 0.58 16.62 4.10
C TYR A 58 1.29 17.46 3.01
N TYR A 59 1.92 18.58 3.37
CA TYR A 59 2.55 19.47 2.40
C TYR A 59 3.79 18.86 1.76
N GLN A 60 4.55 18.08 2.52
CA GLN A 60 5.69 17.31 2.00
C GLN A 60 5.20 16.21 1.05
N LEU A 61 4.08 15.54 1.39
CA LEU A 61 3.48 14.53 0.53
C LEU A 61 2.95 15.15 -0.78
N ASP A 62 2.25 16.28 -0.71
CA ASP A 62 1.77 17.03 -1.89
C ASP A 62 2.94 17.38 -2.83
N ARG A 63 4.02 17.92 -2.27
CA ARG A 63 5.21 18.33 -3.04
C ARG A 63 5.93 17.16 -3.71
N ILE A 64 6.07 16.02 -3.05
CA ILE A 64 6.75 14.86 -3.66
C ILE A 64 5.88 14.15 -4.69
N LEU A 65 4.56 14.17 -4.52
CA LEU A 65 3.63 13.68 -5.54
C LEU A 65 3.65 14.56 -6.80
N GLU A 66 3.75 15.89 -6.65
CA GLU A 66 3.97 16.82 -7.77
C GLU A 66 5.25 16.46 -8.53
N TYR A 67 6.35 16.19 -7.80
CA TYR A 67 7.59 15.72 -8.41
C TYR A 67 7.40 14.40 -9.17
N ALA A 68 6.83 13.38 -8.52
CA ALA A 68 6.58 12.06 -9.13
C ALA A 68 5.74 12.19 -10.42
N HIS A 69 4.70 13.02 -10.40
CA HIS A 69 3.89 13.34 -11.58
C HIS A 69 4.72 14.01 -12.69
N SER A 70 5.53 15.03 -12.34
CA SER A 70 6.34 15.77 -13.31
C SER A 70 7.41 14.91 -13.99
N GLN A 71 7.91 13.88 -13.31
CA GLN A 71 8.93 12.96 -13.85
C GLN A 71 8.35 11.88 -14.77
N ASN A 72 7.01 11.75 -14.86
CA ASN A 72 6.35 10.72 -15.66
C ASN A 72 6.97 9.33 -15.39
N LEU A 73 6.96 8.91 -14.13
CA LEU A 73 7.65 7.70 -13.69
C LEU A 73 7.23 6.47 -14.53
N PRO A 74 8.18 5.57 -14.87
CA PRO A 74 7.89 4.39 -15.71
C PRO A 74 7.18 3.27 -14.95
N ILE A 75 6.90 3.45 -13.66
CA ILE A 75 6.21 2.51 -12.79
C ILE A 75 5.03 3.22 -12.10
N PRO A 76 3.97 2.49 -11.72
CA PRO A 76 2.87 3.08 -10.98
C PRO A 76 3.32 3.57 -9.61
N TYR A 77 2.77 4.73 -9.21
CA TYR A 77 2.91 5.24 -7.86
C TYR A 77 1.53 5.46 -7.23
N GLY A 78 1.43 5.11 -5.96
CA GLY A 78 0.26 5.31 -5.13
C GLY A 78 0.52 6.33 -4.02
N VAL A 79 -0.55 6.74 -3.36
CA VAL A 79 -0.49 7.64 -2.21
C VAL A 79 -1.19 7.03 -1.01
N ASN A 80 -0.56 7.13 0.17
CA ASN A 80 -1.20 6.91 1.47
C ASN A 80 -1.07 8.19 2.31
N CYS A 81 -2.19 8.87 2.54
CA CYS A 81 -2.23 10.04 3.42
C CYS A 81 -2.79 9.60 4.78
N LEU A 82 -1.91 9.19 5.69
CA LEU A 82 -2.26 8.62 7.00
C LEU A 82 -3.21 9.51 7.78
N ASN A 83 -4.29 8.91 8.28
CA ASN A 83 -5.35 9.55 9.07
C ASN A 83 -6.14 10.65 8.33
N MET A 84 -5.97 10.80 7.02
CA MET A 84 -6.61 11.83 6.21
C MET A 84 -7.07 11.28 4.85
N ASP A 85 -7.95 10.28 4.86
CA ASP A 85 -8.39 9.56 3.65
C ASP A 85 -8.90 10.49 2.54
N ALA A 86 -9.69 11.52 2.90
CA ALA A 86 -10.16 12.52 1.94
C ALA A 86 -9.01 13.24 1.24
N MET A 87 -7.97 13.60 2.00
CA MET A 87 -6.79 14.26 1.43
C MET A 87 -5.97 13.30 0.56
N GLY A 88 -5.96 12.00 0.89
CA GLY A 88 -5.36 10.96 0.05
C GLY A 88 -6.00 10.92 -1.33
N PHE A 89 -7.32 10.93 -1.42
CA PHE A 89 -8.03 11.01 -2.69
C PHE A 89 -7.78 12.31 -3.45
N GLU A 90 -7.84 13.47 -2.78
CA GLU A 90 -7.60 14.77 -3.43
C GLU A 90 -6.16 14.85 -3.99
N LEU A 91 -5.17 14.33 -3.27
CA LEU A 91 -3.78 14.24 -3.75
C LEU A 91 -3.65 13.27 -4.93
N ALA A 92 -4.30 12.10 -4.87
CA ALA A 92 -4.26 11.15 -5.97
C ALA A 92 -4.87 11.72 -7.25
N ILE A 93 -6.00 12.41 -7.14
CA ILE A 93 -6.65 13.07 -8.28
C ILE A 93 -5.77 14.20 -8.84
N ARG A 94 -5.26 15.07 -7.97
CA ARG A 94 -4.44 16.24 -8.35
C ARG A 94 -3.16 15.84 -9.08
N HIS A 95 -2.48 14.83 -8.58
CA HIS A 95 -1.17 14.41 -9.10
C HIS A 95 -1.22 13.14 -9.93
N SER A 96 -2.42 12.71 -10.35
CA SER A 96 -2.60 11.53 -11.20
C SER A 96 -1.93 10.27 -10.64
N ALA A 97 -1.96 10.08 -9.31
CA ALA A 97 -1.47 8.85 -8.71
C ALA A 97 -2.30 7.66 -9.20
N CYS A 98 -1.65 6.54 -9.45
CA CYS A 98 -2.28 5.37 -10.04
C CYS A 98 -3.27 4.67 -9.10
N PHE A 99 -3.12 4.86 -7.79
CA PHE A 99 -4.02 4.33 -6.77
C PHE A 99 -3.89 5.09 -5.45
N VAL A 100 -4.89 4.94 -4.59
CA VAL A 100 -4.86 5.39 -3.19
C VAL A 100 -4.86 4.18 -2.27
N GLN A 101 -4.00 4.20 -1.24
CA GLN A 101 -4.05 3.26 -0.13
C GLN A 101 -4.81 3.89 1.03
N LEU A 102 -5.73 3.13 1.61
CA LEU A 102 -6.46 3.48 2.83
C LEU A 102 -6.19 2.42 3.89
N ASP A 103 -5.92 2.83 5.12
CA ASP A 103 -5.65 1.92 6.23
C ASP A 103 -6.90 1.14 6.65
N SER A 104 -8.10 1.66 6.37
CA SER A 104 -9.34 0.92 6.58
C SER A 104 -10.43 1.34 5.60
N VAL A 105 -11.04 0.34 4.96
CA VAL A 105 -12.26 0.50 4.13
C VAL A 105 -13.51 -0.02 4.82
N VAL A 106 -13.38 -0.45 6.07
CA VAL A 106 -14.49 -0.84 6.96
C VAL A 106 -14.51 0.06 8.18
N GLY A 107 -15.68 0.30 8.78
CA GLY A 107 -15.79 1.20 9.93
C GLY A 107 -15.01 0.68 11.14
N HIS A 108 -14.21 1.54 11.78
CA HIS A 108 -13.41 1.23 12.96
C HIS A 108 -13.51 2.28 14.08
N VAL A 109 -14.49 3.18 13.98
CA VAL A 109 -14.83 4.17 15.03
C VAL A 109 -16.01 3.70 15.88
N LYS A 110 -16.22 4.32 17.04
CA LYS A 110 -17.36 4.01 17.92
C LYS A 110 -18.36 5.16 17.95
N PRO A 111 -19.65 4.93 17.66
CA PRO A 111 -20.16 3.68 17.10
C PRO A 111 -19.63 3.46 15.69
N ARG A 112 -19.46 2.18 15.31
CA ARG A 112 -19.07 1.85 13.95
C ARG A 112 -20.13 2.31 12.97
N ASP A 113 -19.77 3.18 12.04
CA ASP A 113 -20.68 3.77 11.05
C ASP A 113 -20.32 3.30 9.63
N GLU A 114 -20.85 2.15 9.26
CA GLU A 114 -20.66 1.58 7.93
C GLU A 114 -21.30 2.43 6.84
N ALA A 115 -22.46 3.05 7.12
CA ALA A 115 -23.16 3.87 6.15
C ALA A 115 -22.38 5.13 5.77
N THR A 116 -21.74 5.79 6.75
CA THR A 116 -20.88 6.95 6.49
C THR A 116 -19.62 6.56 5.71
N VAL A 117 -18.98 5.43 6.03
CA VAL A 117 -17.80 4.96 5.28
C VAL A 117 -18.18 4.61 3.84
N GLU A 118 -19.29 3.94 3.64
CA GLU A 118 -19.81 3.62 2.31
C GLU A 118 -20.13 4.88 1.50
N ALA A 119 -20.83 5.84 2.08
CA ALA A 119 -21.17 7.12 1.44
C ALA A 119 -19.91 7.90 1.03
N PHE A 120 -18.91 7.93 1.91
CA PHE A 120 -17.61 8.56 1.64
C PHE A 120 -16.90 7.93 0.42
N LEU A 121 -16.79 6.62 0.39
CA LEU A 121 -16.15 5.91 -0.72
C LEU A 121 -16.94 6.05 -2.03
N ASN A 122 -18.28 5.98 -1.97
CA ASN A 122 -19.13 6.19 -3.14
C ASN A 122 -18.96 7.60 -3.72
N MET A 123 -18.89 8.63 -2.87
CA MET A 123 -18.64 10.01 -3.32
C MET A 123 -17.35 10.12 -4.13
N TYR A 124 -16.26 9.50 -3.68
CA TYR A 124 -14.99 9.52 -4.43
C TYR A 124 -15.02 8.66 -5.68
N ARG A 125 -15.77 7.54 -5.70
CA ARG A 125 -16.02 6.75 -6.90
C ARG A 125 -16.78 7.50 -7.98
N GLU A 126 -17.69 8.40 -7.62
CA GLU A 126 -18.39 9.28 -8.56
C GLU A 126 -17.49 10.36 -9.15
N ARG A 127 -16.51 10.85 -8.38
CA ARG A 127 -15.58 11.91 -8.78
C ARG A 127 -14.34 11.42 -9.51
N SER A 128 -13.97 10.16 -9.36
CA SER A 128 -12.69 9.64 -9.79
C SER A 128 -12.73 8.13 -10.00
N ASN A 129 -11.95 7.65 -10.98
CA ASN A 129 -11.70 6.23 -11.22
C ASN A 129 -10.40 5.75 -10.54
N VAL A 130 -9.82 6.51 -9.62
CA VAL A 130 -8.60 6.11 -8.89
C VAL A 130 -8.86 4.81 -8.16
N PRO A 131 -8.10 3.74 -8.42
CA PRO A 131 -8.19 2.48 -7.72
C PRO A 131 -7.90 2.64 -6.23
N VAL A 132 -8.62 1.88 -5.41
CA VAL A 132 -8.48 1.88 -3.94
C VAL A 132 -7.87 0.55 -3.50
N MET A 133 -6.73 0.61 -2.83
CA MET A 133 -6.15 -0.50 -2.08
C MET A 133 -6.51 -0.32 -0.60
N GLY A 134 -7.39 -1.18 -0.08
CA GLY A 134 -8.03 -1.02 1.23
C GLY A 134 -7.51 -1.97 2.29
N GLY A 135 -7.17 -1.45 3.48
CA GLY A 135 -6.87 -2.25 4.66
C GLY A 135 -8.15 -2.80 5.31
N VAL A 136 -8.08 -4.03 5.81
CA VAL A 136 -9.11 -4.67 6.63
C VAL A 136 -8.41 -5.24 7.85
N ARG A 137 -8.86 -4.83 9.07
CA ARG A 137 -8.18 -5.20 10.32
C ARG A 137 -6.66 -4.97 10.22
N PHE A 138 -6.33 -3.79 9.72
CA PHE A 138 -4.99 -3.37 9.39
C PHE A 138 -4.18 -3.07 10.67
N LYS A 139 -2.85 -3.11 10.58
CA LYS A 139 -1.96 -2.76 11.69
C LYS A 139 -2.37 -1.44 12.34
N TYR A 140 -2.28 -1.37 13.65
CA TYR A 140 -2.64 -0.21 14.48
C TYR A 140 -4.12 0.21 14.43
N GLN A 141 -4.96 -0.47 13.65
CA GLN A 141 -6.39 -0.16 13.58
C GLN A 141 -7.17 -1.00 14.60
N PRO A 142 -7.98 -0.39 15.48
CA PRO A 142 -8.77 -1.14 16.44
C PRO A 142 -9.90 -1.90 15.74
N VAL A 143 -10.12 -3.15 16.12
CA VAL A 143 -11.31 -3.90 15.70
C VAL A 143 -12.46 -3.54 16.63
N LEU A 144 -13.37 -2.69 16.17
CA LEU A 144 -14.53 -2.20 16.94
C LEU A 144 -15.86 -2.82 16.51
N SER A 145 -15.82 -3.73 15.55
CA SER A 145 -16.98 -4.44 15.02
C SER A 145 -17.26 -5.73 15.76
N ALA A 146 -18.52 -6.12 15.82
CA ALA A 146 -18.93 -7.48 16.17
C ALA A 146 -18.86 -8.46 14.97
N ASN A 147 -18.56 -7.97 13.76
CA ASN A 147 -18.43 -8.79 12.57
C ASN A 147 -17.25 -9.77 12.69
N THR A 148 -17.36 -10.89 12.03
CA THR A 148 -16.23 -11.78 11.76
C THR A 148 -15.25 -11.13 10.76
N THR A 149 -14.07 -11.70 10.62
CA THR A 149 -13.11 -11.24 9.60
C THR A 149 -13.68 -11.39 8.19
N GLU A 150 -14.38 -12.49 7.95
CA GLU A 150 -15.01 -12.81 6.68
C GLU A 150 -16.08 -11.81 6.29
N GLU A 151 -16.94 -11.41 7.25
CA GLU A 151 -17.97 -10.38 7.03
C GLU A 151 -17.33 -9.02 6.69
N ASP A 152 -16.27 -8.61 7.41
CA ASP A 152 -15.52 -7.40 7.10
C ASP A 152 -14.90 -7.45 5.70
N LEU A 153 -14.37 -8.60 5.28
CA LEU A 153 -13.79 -8.79 3.95
C LEU A 153 -14.85 -8.75 2.84
N VAL A 154 -16.05 -9.29 3.08
CA VAL A 154 -17.18 -9.17 2.13
C VAL A 154 -17.57 -7.71 1.94
N ILE A 155 -17.64 -6.92 3.00
CA ILE A 155 -17.91 -5.48 2.94
C ILE A 155 -16.78 -4.78 2.13
N ALA A 156 -15.52 -5.07 2.42
CA ALA A 156 -14.38 -4.47 1.75
C ALA A 156 -14.39 -4.70 0.23
N LYS A 157 -14.77 -5.89 -0.24
CA LYS A 157 -14.88 -6.21 -1.67
C LYS A 157 -15.81 -5.27 -2.44
N SER A 158 -16.79 -4.66 -1.78
CA SER A 158 -17.67 -3.68 -2.43
C SER A 158 -17.06 -2.27 -2.46
N ARG A 159 -16.02 -2.00 -1.67
CA ARG A 159 -15.49 -0.67 -1.37
C ARG A 159 -14.11 -0.38 -1.96
N CYS A 160 -13.31 -1.42 -2.23
CA CYS A 160 -11.96 -1.26 -2.77
C CYS A 160 -11.73 -2.16 -4.00
N ASP A 161 -10.57 -2.02 -4.63
CA ASP A 161 -10.15 -2.78 -5.82
C ASP A 161 -9.08 -3.82 -5.49
N ALA A 162 -8.41 -3.68 -4.34
CA ALA A 162 -7.53 -4.67 -3.73
C ALA A 162 -7.64 -4.59 -2.21
N VAL A 163 -7.46 -5.72 -1.52
CA VAL A 163 -7.38 -5.76 -0.05
C VAL A 163 -5.94 -5.93 0.37
N THR A 164 -5.50 -5.16 1.38
CA THR A 164 -4.20 -5.32 2.02
C THR A 164 -4.37 -6.02 3.37
N VAL A 165 -3.60 -7.12 3.55
CA VAL A 165 -3.49 -7.83 4.82
C VAL A 165 -2.17 -7.52 5.49
N THR A 166 -2.19 -7.20 6.79
CA THR A 166 -1.01 -6.96 7.63
C THR A 166 -1.13 -7.70 8.95
N GLN A 167 -0.03 -7.87 9.64
CA GLN A 167 -0.04 -8.19 11.08
C GLN A 167 -0.32 -6.92 11.89
N ASP A 168 0.01 -6.90 13.16
CA ASP A 168 -0.43 -5.86 14.10
C ASP A 168 0.48 -4.62 14.12
N ALA A 169 1.74 -4.76 13.67
CA ALA A 169 2.75 -3.70 13.71
C ALA A 169 3.62 -3.64 12.43
N THR A 170 4.25 -2.48 12.20
CA THR A 170 5.23 -2.29 11.13
C THR A 170 6.42 -3.23 11.30
N GLY A 171 6.80 -3.91 10.22
CA GLY A 171 7.91 -4.87 10.22
C GLY A 171 7.58 -6.24 10.84
N GLN A 172 6.42 -6.41 11.45
CA GLN A 172 5.95 -7.70 11.94
C GLN A 172 5.43 -8.54 10.78
N GLU A 173 5.94 -9.77 10.65
CA GLU A 173 5.52 -10.70 9.62
C GLU A 173 4.03 -11.02 9.72
N THR A 174 3.33 -10.89 8.60
CA THR A 174 1.94 -11.34 8.48
C THR A 174 1.91 -12.87 8.41
N SER A 175 1.23 -13.49 9.38
CA SER A 175 1.16 -14.96 9.46
C SER A 175 0.48 -15.57 8.24
N MET A 176 0.96 -16.74 7.80
CA MET A 176 0.34 -17.48 6.71
C MET A 176 -1.11 -17.85 7.01
N ASP A 177 -1.44 -18.16 8.27
CA ASP A 177 -2.82 -18.44 8.67
C ASP A 177 -3.76 -17.25 8.40
N LYS A 178 -3.31 -16.03 8.71
CA LYS A 178 -4.08 -14.81 8.43
C LYS A 178 -4.20 -14.56 6.91
N ILE A 179 -3.12 -14.76 6.15
CA ILE A 179 -3.14 -14.61 4.68
C ILE A 179 -4.11 -15.62 4.06
N LEU A 180 -4.07 -16.88 4.50
CA LEU A 180 -4.99 -17.94 4.04
C LEU A 180 -6.45 -17.65 4.42
N GLN A 181 -6.71 -17.16 5.64
CA GLN A 181 -8.05 -16.74 6.06
C GLN A 181 -8.60 -15.65 5.12
N PHE A 182 -7.79 -14.66 4.82
CA PHE A 182 -8.16 -13.58 3.89
C PHE A 182 -8.42 -14.11 2.49
N ARG A 183 -7.53 -14.96 1.96
CA ARG A 183 -7.69 -15.56 0.63
C ARG A 183 -8.98 -16.38 0.52
N ASN A 184 -9.28 -17.18 1.53
CA ASN A 184 -10.49 -18.00 1.55
C ASN A 184 -11.77 -17.14 1.50
N ALA A 185 -11.81 -16.02 2.19
CA ALA A 185 -12.94 -15.09 2.19
C ALA A 185 -13.02 -14.25 0.90
N LEU A 186 -11.87 -13.88 0.34
CA LEU A 186 -11.79 -13.02 -0.83
C LEU A 186 -11.99 -13.77 -2.16
N GLY A 187 -11.66 -15.07 -2.21
CA GLY A 187 -11.60 -15.83 -3.48
C GLY A 187 -10.56 -15.22 -4.41
N ASP A 188 -10.92 -14.91 -5.64
CA ASP A 188 -10.01 -14.33 -6.67
C ASP A 188 -9.86 -12.80 -6.56
N PHE A 189 -10.41 -12.17 -5.52
CA PHE A 189 -10.25 -10.73 -5.32
C PHE A 189 -8.80 -10.39 -4.96
N PRO A 190 -8.19 -9.30 -5.54
CA PRO A 190 -6.80 -8.97 -5.32
C PRO A 190 -6.44 -8.85 -3.84
N LEU A 191 -5.44 -9.65 -3.40
CA LEU A 191 -4.92 -9.68 -2.04
C LEU A 191 -3.44 -9.29 -2.03
N ILE A 192 -3.13 -8.20 -1.35
CA ILE A 192 -1.78 -7.65 -1.21
C ILE A 192 -1.30 -7.91 0.23
N VAL A 193 -0.18 -8.60 0.39
CA VAL A 193 0.43 -8.77 1.71
C VAL A 193 1.31 -7.57 2.04
N GLY A 194 1.12 -7.00 3.23
CA GLY A 194 1.93 -5.89 3.76
C GLY A 194 2.48 -6.24 5.13
N ALA A 195 3.46 -5.46 5.59
CA ALA A 195 4.20 -5.62 6.83
C ALA A 195 5.02 -6.92 6.93
N GLY A 196 6.28 -6.80 7.32
CA GLY A 196 7.18 -7.91 7.59
C GLY A 196 7.49 -8.83 6.42
N VAL A 197 7.25 -8.39 5.18
CA VAL A 197 7.64 -9.14 3.98
C VAL A 197 9.16 -9.11 3.84
N THR A 198 9.76 -10.27 3.67
CA THR A 198 11.21 -10.47 3.56
C THR A 198 11.52 -11.49 2.45
N LYS A 199 12.79 -11.66 2.14
CA LYS A 199 13.28 -12.67 1.20
C LYS A 199 12.95 -14.10 1.68
N GLU A 200 12.93 -14.33 2.99
CA GLU A 200 12.72 -15.63 3.59
C GLU A 200 11.26 -16.09 3.47
N ASN A 201 10.30 -15.15 3.51
CA ASN A 201 8.86 -15.48 3.55
C ASN A 201 8.09 -15.17 2.26
N ILE A 202 8.62 -14.34 1.35
CA ILE A 202 7.87 -13.88 0.17
C ILE A 202 7.45 -15.03 -0.75
N ARG A 203 8.24 -16.11 -0.82
CA ARG A 203 7.90 -17.27 -1.67
C ARG A 203 6.60 -17.94 -1.21
N SER A 204 6.50 -18.26 0.07
CA SER A 204 5.28 -18.87 0.63
C SER A 204 4.09 -17.90 0.60
N GLN A 205 4.32 -16.63 0.88
CA GLN A 205 3.26 -15.61 0.80
C GLN A 205 2.73 -15.44 -0.63
N PHE A 206 3.58 -15.53 -1.63
CA PHE A 206 3.19 -15.44 -3.06
C PHE A 206 2.51 -16.68 -3.62
N GLU A 207 2.50 -17.80 -2.91
CA GLU A 207 1.62 -18.92 -3.25
C GLU A 207 0.14 -18.56 -3.05
N VAL A 208 -0.14 -17.58 -2.16
CA VAL A 208 -1.49 -17.19 -1.73
C VAL A 208 -1.84 -15.76 -2.13
N ALA A 209 -0.92 -14.81 -1.97
CA ALA A 209 -1.14 -13.39 -2.26
C ALA A 209 -0.80 -13.03 -3.72
N ASP A 210 -1.43 -11.96 -4.21
CA ASP A 210 -1.27 -11.46 -5.58
C ASP A 210 -0.22 -10.36 -5.70
N GLY A 211 0.25 -9.80 -4.59
CA GLY A 211 1.28 -8.77 -4.55
C GLY A 211 1.76 -8.50 -3.13
N ALA A 212 2.77 -7.64 -2.99
CA ALA A 212 3.34 -7.30 -1.69
C ALA A 212 3.71 -5.82 -1.56
N ILE A 213 3.64 -5.30 -0.32
CA ILE A 213 4.18 -4.01 0.08
C ILE A 213 5.40 -4.27 0.97
N VAL A 214 6.54 -3.68 0.62
CA VAL A 214 7.80 -3.87 1.34
C VAL A 214 8.37 -2.51 1.77
N GLY A 215 8.51 -2.32 3.07
CA GLY A 215 9.10 -1.11 3.67
C GLY A 215 10.40 -1.43 4.39
N SER A 216 10.31 -1.86 5.65
CA SER A 216 11.45 -2.06 6.55
C SER A 216 12.52 -3.00 5.99
N TYR A 217 12.15 -4.04 5.27
CA TYR A 217 13.12 -4.97 4.67
C TYR A 217 14.07 -4.29 3.68
N PHE A 218 13.63 -3.25 2.98
CA PHE A 218 14.46 -2.52 2.04
C PHE A 218 15.42 -1.50 2.68
N LYS A 219 15.29 -1.28 3.99
CA LYS A 219 16.18 -0.37 4.71
C LYS A 219 17.48 -1.09 5.15
N ASP A 220 18.57 -0.35 5.27
CA ASP A 220 19.89 -0.84 5.70
C ASP A 220 19.86 -1.53 7.06
N THR A 221 19.08 -0.98 7.99
CA THR A 221 18.88 -1.50 9.36
C THR A 221 17.76 -2.54 9.48
N ARG A 222 17.04 -2.84 8.39
CA ARG A 222 15.79 -3.64 8.39
C ARG A 222 14.69 -3.05 9.29
N LYS A 223 14.77 -1.76 9.60
CA LYS A 223 13.76 -1.00 10.35
C LYS A 223 13.27 0.16 9.50
N ASP A 224 12.04 0.60 9.72
CA ASP A 224 11.40 1.72 9.02
C ASP A 224 12.20 3.04 9.13
N THR A 225 12.96 3.20 10.22
CA THR A 225 13.83 4.36 10.47
C THR A 225 15.17 4.31 9.74
N GLY A 226 15.54 3.21 9.08
CA GLY A 226 16.78 3.08 8.31
C GLY A 226 16.78 3.85 7.00
N GLU A 227 17.93 3.86 6.30
CA GLU A 227 18.06 4.41 4.95
C GLU A 227 17.76 3.35 3.89
N LEU A 228 17.21 3.77 2.75
CA LEU A 228 16.88 2.84 1.67
C LEU A 228 18.15 2.21 1.07
N CYS A 229 18.16 0.88 0.95
CA CYS A 229 19.30 0.09 0.52
C CYS A 229 19.03 -0.61 -0.82
N GLY A 230 19.68 -0.14 -1.90
CA GLY A 230 19.47 -0.68 -3.24
C GLY A 230 19.82 -2.17 -3.36
N SER A 231 20.85 -2.67 -2.65
CA SER A 231 21.20 -4.09 -2.68
C SER A 231 20.12 -4.98 -2.08
N HIS A 232 19.40 -4.51 -1.02
CA HIS A 232 18.29 -5.25 -0.44
C HIS A 232 17.09 -5.33 -1.39
N ILE A 233 16.82 -4.24 -2.13
CA ILE A 233 15.77 -4.22 -3.14
C ILE A 233 16.12 -5.21 -4.26
N LYS A 234 17.33 -5.10 -4.80
CA LYS A 234 17.80 -5.97 -5.88
C LYS A 234 17.73 -7.45 -5.51
N GLU A 235 18.20 -7.82 -4.32
CA GLU A 235 18.18 -9.20 -3.83
C GLU A 235 16.75 -9.77 -3.75
N LEU A 236 15.79 -8.99 -3.22
CA LEU A 236 14.38 -9.43 -3.15
C LEU A 236 13.78 -9.53 -4.56
N MET A 237 14.02 -8.54 -5.42
CA MET A 237 13.44 -8.50 -6.77
C MET A 237 14.01 -9.59 -7.68
N GLU A 238 15.26 -10.01 -7.51
CA GLU A 238 15.83 -11.19 -8.19
C GLU A 238 15.05 -12.46 -7.82
N LEU A 239 14.82 -12.70 -6.52
CA LEU A 239 13.99 -13.82 -6.05
C LEU A 239 12.55 -13.73 -6.57
N VAL A 240 11.94 -12.56 -6.54
CA VAL A 240 10.58 -12.36 -7.04
C VAL A 240 10.49 -12.64 -8.54
N ASN A 241 11.48 -12.23 -9.32
CA ASN A 241 11.53 -12.54 -10.75
C ASN A 241 11.68 -14.04 -11.02
N ASP A 242 12.35 -14.80 -10.14
CA ASP A 242 12.42 -16.26 -10.23
C ASP A 242 11.09 -16.94 -9.86
N ILE A 243 10.35 -16.39 -8.90
CA ILE A 243 9.00 -16.89 -8.53
C ILE A 243 7.99 -16.69 -9.68
N ARG A 244 8.15 -15.64 -10.47
CA ARG A 244 7.26 -15.29 -11.58
C ARG A 244 7.48 -16.14 -12.86
N ARG A 245 8.57 -16.92 -12.93
CA ARG A 245 8.89 -17.80 -14.07
C ARG A 245 8.16 -19.12 -13.96
#